data_145577d34c40687ae5240e383e2c8024
#
_entry.id   145577d34c40687ae5240e383e2c8024
#
_cell.length_a   1.000
_cell.length_b   1.000
_cell.length_c   1.000
_cell.angle_alpha   90.00
_cell.angle_beta   90.00
_cell.angle_gamma   90.00
#
_symmetry.space_group_name_H-M   'P 1'
#
loop_
_entity.id
_entity.type
_entity.pdbx_description
1 polymer ?
#
loop_
_entity_poly.entity_id
_entity_poly.type
_entity_poly.pdbx_seq_one_letter_code
_entity_poly.pdbx_strand_id
1 'polypeptide(L)'
;MDTTFVPALVVGDTSELPDDLVDRFKTTGLTHLTAVSGANLVLLLAFVRLVAVRLGARGGVLRAVLAVTVLAFVALCLAEPSVVRAAAMGVVGLAAVGAGGRGRQGLRYLGVAVLGLVLWDPWIARSIGFCLSVGASAGLLWWAGRWTEVLARWLPGWCAEAVAVPLAAQLATQPIVTAISGQVSVVGLLANAVAGPLVGPATVCGFLGAGVSVLSVPIAALIVWPAGWCAQGLAWIARLGDALPGASTAWPATPWGIALVAAACLLLGYLAPLLFERRWLSVAVAIVLVLALARTPVPVGWPPAAWSVVSCDVGQGDATVIRAGPRSAVVVDAGPEPRALARCLDQLGVDTVPLVVLTHLHADHANGLPALAGRRVSLVVTSGVR
;
A
#
# COMPACT_ATOMS: atom_id res chain seq x y z
N MET A 1 -1.34 -10.93 19.88
CA MET A 1 -0.45 -10.47 18.82
C MET A 1 -0.92 -11.11 17.54
N ASP A 2 -1.37 -10.31 16.60
CA ASP A 2 -1.93 -10.85 15.36
C ASP A 2 -0.77 -11.17 14.43
N THR A 3 -0.36 -12.44 14.37
CA THR A 3 0.77 -12.90 13.56
C THR A 3 0.35 -13.28 12.14
N THR A 4 -0.94 -13.18 11.81
CA THR A 4 -1.54 -13.54 10.50
C THR A 4 -0.98 -12.69 9.35
N PHE A 5 -0.47 -11.49 9.66
CA PHE A 5 0.10 -10.59 8.66
C PHE A 5 1.57 -10.89 8.30
N VAL A 6 2.32 -11.61 9.13
CA VAL A 6 3.75 -11.92 8.86
C VAL A 6 3.93 -12.79 7.61
N PRO A 7 3.13 -13.85 7.37
CA PRO A 7 3.21 -14.65 6.14
C PRO A 7 2.99 -13.79 4.88
N ALA A 8 2.03 -12.87 4.91
CA ALA A 8 1.79 -11.98 3.78
C ALA A 8 3.00 -11.09 3.45
N LEU A 9 3.67 -10.53 4.47
CA LEU A 9 4.88 -9.70 4.28
C LEU A 9 6.10 -10.49 3.80
N VAL A 10 6.22 -11.76 4.19
CA VAL A 10 7.44 -12.55 3.97
C VAL A 10 7.32 -13.37 2.71
N VAL A 11 6.28 -14.18 2.58
CA VAL A 11 6.08 -15.12 1.47
C VAL A 11 4.93 -14.77 0.53
N GLY A 12 4.23 -13.64 0.79
CA GLY A 12 3.12 -13.19 -0.04
C GLY A 12 1.80 -13.95 0.18
N ASP A 13 1.73 -14.77 1.22
CA ASP A 13 0.50 -15.49 1.53
C ASP A 13 -0.52 -14.55 2.21
N THR A 14 -1.51 -14.16 1.44
CA THR A 14 -2.59 -13.26 1.87
C THR A 14 -3.87 -14.02 2.27
N SER A 15 -3.86 -15.35 2.29
CA SER A 15 -5.05 -16.18 2.51
C SER A 15 -5.70 -15.97 3.89
N GLU A 16 -4.92 -15.58 4.89
CA GLU A 16 -5.42 -15.32 6.25
C GLU A 16 -5.59 -13.82 6.56
N LEU A 17 -5.38 -12.93 5.58
CA LEU A 17 -5.56 -11.49 5.80
C LEU A 17 -7.04 -11.14 5.89
N PRO A 18 -7.48 -10.42 6.94
CA PRO A 18 -8.82 -9.88 7.00
C PRO A 18 -9.10 -8.90 5.84
N ASP A 19 -10.27 -9.01 5.22
CA ASP A 19 -10.66 -8.18 4.07
C ASP A 19 -10.59 -6.67 4.38
N ASP A 20 -10.99 -6.29 5.60
CA ASP A 20 -10.91 -4.91 6.06
C ASP A 20 -9.46 -4.37 6.06
N LEU A 21 -8.48 -5.20 6.37
CA LEU A 21 -7.08 -4.82 6.35
C LEU A 21 -6.58 -4.69 4.90
N VAL A 22 -6.98 -5.60 4.02
CA VAL A 22 -6.64 -5.53 2.58
C VAL A 22 -7.13 -4.22 1.97
N ASP A 23 -8.37 -3.80 2.27
CA ASP A 23 -8.92 -2.55 1.76
C ASP A 23 -8.22 -1.31 2.34
N ARG A 24 -7.87 -1.32 3.63
CA ARG A 24 -7.06 -0.26 4.25
C ARG A 24 -5.67 -0.15 3.62
N PHE A 25 -5.06 -1.27 3.24
CA PHE A 25 -3.80 -1.27 2.50
C PHE A 25 -3.94 -0.68 1.09
N LYS A 26 -5.09 -0.90 0.42
CA LYS A 26 -5.40 -0.26 -0.88
C LYS A 26 -5.53 1.25 -0.73
N THR A 27 -6.35 1.72 0.21
CA THR A 27 -6.58 3.15 0.46
C THR A 27 -5.28 3.88 0.78
N THR A 28 -4.42 3.25 1.61
CA THR A 28 -3.16 3.84 2.05
C THR A 28 -1.98 3.60 1.09
N GLY A 29 -2.21 2.94 -0.05
CA GLY A 29 -1.15 2.67 -1.03
C GLY A 29 -0.07 1.69 -0.54
N LEU A 30 -0.37 0.89 0.50
CA LEU A 30 0.54 -0.09 1.10
C LEU A 30 0.37 -1.51 0.52
N THR A 31 -0.54 -1.73 -0.42
CA THR A 31 -0.85 -3.05 -1.01
C THR A 31 0.39 -3.78 -1.54
N HIS A 32 1.40 -3.04 -2.02
CA HIS A 32 2.63 -3.64 -2.50
C HIS A 32 3.44 -4.34 -1.41
N LEU A 33 3.17 -4.10 -0.12
CA LEU A 33 3.81 -4.76 1.01
C LEU A 33 3.24 -6.16 1.27
N THR A 34 2.01 -6.45 0.82
CA THR A 34 1.38 -7.78 0.93
C THR A 34 1.76 -8.71 -0.23
N ALA A 35 2.50 -8.22 -1.20
CA ALA A 35 3.07 -9.02 -2.28
C ALA A 35 4.58 -9.15 -2.10
N VAL A 36 5.12 -10.32 -2.41
CA VAL A 36 6.58 -10.49 -2.41
C VAL A 36 7.20 -9.55 -3.44
N SER A 37 8.08 -8.69 -2.97
CA SER A 37 8.67 -7.63 -3.78
C SER A 37 10.18 -7.82 -3.99
N GLY A 38 10.72 -7.24 -5.08
CA GLY A 38 12.15 -7.17 -5.30
C GLY A 38 12.89 -6.42 -4.19
N ALA A 39 12.23 -5.50 -3.51
CA ALA A 39 12.79 -4.80 -2.37
C ALA A 39 13.07 -5.77 -1.20
N ASN A 40 12.20 -6.75 -0.95
CA ASN A 40 12.39 -7.76 0.08
C ASN A 40 13.66 -8.58 -0.20
N LEU A 41 13.85 -9.00 -1.45
CA LEU A 41 15.07 -9.70 -1.85
C LEU A 41 16.32 -8.83 -1.69
N VAL A 42 16.28 -7.56 -2.11
CA VAL A 42 17.42 -6.63 -1.97
C VAL A 42 17.78 -6.41 -0.50
N LEU A 43 16.79 -6.23 0.37
CA LEU A 43 16.99 -6.08 1.81
C LEU A 43 17.62 -7.33 2.43
N LEU A 44 17.11 -8.51 2.07
CA LEU A 44 17.66 -9.78 2.53
C LEU A 44 19.11 -9.96 2.06
N LEU A 45 19.39 -9.70 0.78
CA LEU A 45 20.73 -9.79 0.23
C LEU A 45 21.70 -8.78 0.85
N ALA A 46 21.27 -7.56 1.12
CA ALA A 46 22.07 -6.54 1.79
C ALA A 46 22.43 -6.99 3.22
N PHE A 47 21.46 -7.54 3.97
CA PHE A 47 21.70 -8.09 5.29
C PHE A 47 22.66 -9.28 5.26
N VAL A 48 22.38 -10.29 4.42
CA VAL A 48 23.24 -11.49 4.29
C VAL A 48 24.67 -11.10 3.87
N ARG A 49 24.81 -10.17 2.92
CA ARG A 49 26.10 -9.62 2.52
C ARG A 49 26.83 -8.96 3.69
N LEU A 50 26.15 -8.14 4.47
CA LEU A 50 26.72 -7.46 5.63
C LEU A 50 27.27 -8.50 6.64
N VAL A 51 26.47 -9.51 6.97
CA VAL A 51 26.83 -10.57 7.91
C VAL A 51 27.99 -11.41 7.34
N ALA A 52 27.88 -11.86 6.09
CA ALA A 52 28.90 -12.69 5.44
C ALA A 52 30.27 -11.97 5.38
N VAL A 53 30.27 -10.68 5.02
CA VAL A 53 31.50 -9.87 4.98
C VAL A 53 32.11 -9.72 6.39
N ARG A 54 31.27 -9.51 7.41
CA ARG A 54 31.74 -9.44 8.80
C ARG A 54 32.28 -10.77 9.34
N LEU A 55 31.79 -11.89 8.83
CA LEU A 55 32.29 -13.23 9.10
C LEU A 55 33.51 -13.59 8.22
N GLY A 56 34.02 -12.66 7.41
CA GLY A 56 35.23 -12.83 6.60
C GLY A 56 35.01 -13.41 5.20
N ALA A 57 33.75 -13.62 4.77
CA ALA A 57 33.47 -14.11 3.43
C ALA A 57 33.87 -13.07 2.34
N ARG A 58 34.66 -13.51 1.36
CA ARG A 58 35.14 -12.67 0.25
C ARG A 58 35.14 -13.44 -1.09
N GLY A 59 35.20 -12.72 -2.18
CA GLY A 59 35.39 -13.32 -3.52
C GLY A 59 34.30 -14.35 -3.88
N GLY A 60 34.74 -15.58 -4.18
CA GLY A 60 33.86 -16.69 -4.59
C GLY A 60 32.88 -17.12 -3.51
N VAL A 61 33.33 -17.16 -2.24
CA VAL A 61 32.48 -17.56 -1.08
C VAL A 61 31.32 -16.57 -0.93
N LEU A 62 31.60 -15.27 -0.96
CA LEU A 62 30.55 -14.26 -0.86
C LEU A 62 29.53 -14.39 -2.01
N ARG A 63 30.00 -14.59 -3.25
CA ARG A 63 29.12 -14.81 -4.41
C ARG A 63 28.25 -16.05 -4.24
N ALA A 64 28.84 -17.16 -3.76
CA ALA A 64 28.10 -18.40 -3.51
C ALA A 64 27.01 -18.20 -2.43
N VAL A 65 27.35 -17.55 -1.32
CA VAL A 65 26.37 -17.24 -0.25
C VAL A 65 25.20 -16.41 -0.79
N LEU A 66 25.47 -15.36 -1.56
CA LEU A 66 24.42 -14.53 -2.15
C LEU A 66 23.58 -15.30 -3.18
N ALA A 67 24.21 -16.15 -4.01
CA ALA A 67 23.48 -17.00 -4.96
C ALA A 67 22.55 -18.00 -4.24
N VAL A 68 23.05 -18.66 -3.18
CA VAL A 68 22.24 -19.56 -2.35
C VAL A 68 21.07 -18.81 -1.71
N THR A 69 21.31 -17.59 -1.25
CA THR A 69 20.24 -16.74 -0.68
C THR A 69 19.14 -16.45 -1.70
N VAL A 70 19.51 -16.12 -2.96
CA VAL A 70 18.52 -15.91 -4.05
C VAL A 70 17.73 -17.18 -4.31
N LEU A 71 18.39 -18.33 -4.42
CA LEU A 71 17.74 -19.62 -4.66
C LEU A 71 16.78 -19.99 -3.51
N ALA A 72 17.22 -19.81 -2.26
CA ALA A 72 16.40 -20.06 -1.10
C ALA A 72 15.17 -19.13 -1.07
N PHE A 73 15.35 -17.84 -1.40
CA PHE A 73 14.25 -16.88 -1.49
C PHE A 73 13.22 -17.31 -2.52
N VAL A 74 13.66 -17.66 -3.75
CA VAL A 74 12.76 -18.12 -4.82
C VAL A 74 12.03 -19.40 -4.43
N ALA A 75 12.73 -20.33 -3.78
CA ALA A 75 12.14 -21.60 -3.32
C ALA A 75 11.08 -21.38 -2.21
N LEU A 76 11.36 -20.52 -1.22
CA LEU A 76 10.44 -20.21 -0.12
C LEU A 76 9.17 -19.49 -0.62
N CYS A 77 9.29 -18.67 -1.66
CA CYS A 77 8.15 -17.94 -2.23
C CYS A 77 7.46 -18.73 -3.37
N LEU A 78 7.59 -20.06 -3.41
CA LEU A 78 6.93 -20.96 -4.36
C LEU A 78 7.10 -20.58 -5.84
N ALA A 79 8.21 -19.92 -6.18
CA ALA A 79 8.53 -19.47 -7.55
C ALA A 79 7.38 -18.69 -8.24
N GLU A 80 6.58 -17.96 -7.48
CA GLU A 80 5.55 -17.11 -8.09
C GLU A 80 6.12 -16.19 -9.18
N PRO A 81 5.38 -15.88 -10.24
CA PRO A 81 5.86 -15.01 -11.32
C PRO A 81 6.35 -13.65 -10.84
N SER A 82 5.79 -13.14 -9.74
CA SER A 82 6.24 -11.91 -9.06
C SER A 82 7.65 -12.03 -8.50
N VAL A 83 7.97 -13.17 -7.91
CA VAL A 83 9.25 -13.48 -7.28
C VAL A 83 10.34 -13.70 -8.31
N VAL A 84 10.04 -14.44 -9.39
CA VAL A 84 11.00 -14.65 -10.50
C VAL A 84 11.39 -13.31 -11.14
N ARG A 85 10.40 -12.42 -11.35
CA ARG A 85 10.67 -11.04 -11.82
C ARG A 85 11.53 -10.26 -10.83
N ALA A 86 11.19 -10.34 -9.55
CA ALA A 86 11.93 -9.69 -8.48
C ALA A 86 13.38 -10.18 -8.40
N ALA A 87 13.60 -11.50 -8.53
CA ALA A 87 14.91 -12.10 -8.55
C ALA A 87 15.73 -11.62 -9.77
N ALA A 88 15.14 -11.62 -10.97
CA ALA A 88 15.80 -11.14 -12.18
C ALA A 88 16.21 -9.65 -12.05
N MET A 89 15.30 -8.79 -11.57
CA MET A 89 15.60 -7.38 -11.34
C MET A 89 16.63 -7.17 -10.22
N GLY A 90 16.54 -7.98 -9.14
CA GLY A 90 17.50 -7.93 -8.03
C GLY A 90 18.91 -8.31 -8.45
N VAL A 91 19.06 -9.37 -9.25
CA VAL A 91 20.37 -9.78 -9.81
C VAL A 91 20.96 -8.70 -10.70
N VAL A 92 20.14 -8.09 -11.55
CA VAL A 92 20.55 -6.96 -12.39
C VAL A 92 20.91 -5.74 -11.56
N GLY A 93 20.15 -5.44 -10.50
CA GLY A 93 20.45 -4.36 -9.55
C GLY A 93 21.79 -4.58 -8.83
N LEU A 94 22.06 -5.82 -8.38
CA LEU A 94 23.34 -6.18 -7.77
C LEU A 94 24.51 -6.07 -8.74
N ALA A 95 24.33 -6.48 -9.99
CA ALA A 95 25.33 -6.31 -11.04
C ALA A 95 25.63 -4.82 -11.30
N ALA A 96 24.58 -3.96 -11.29
CA ALA A 96 24.72 -2.53 -11.44
C ALA A 96 25.50 -1.87 -10.28
N VAL A 97 25.24 -2.29 -9.05
CA VAL A 97 25.97 -1.81 -7.85
C VAL A 97 27.43 -2.27 -7.88
N GLY A 98 27.70 -3.53 -8.29
CA GLY A 98 29.05 -4.07 -8.42
C GLY A 98 29.90 -3.38 -9.49
N ALA A 99 29.27 -2.81 -10.53
CA ALA A 99 29.94 -2.09 -11.61
C ALA A 99 30.18 -0.59 -11.32
N GLY A 100 29.90 -0.11 -10.09
CA GLY A 100 30.09 1.29 -9.72
C GLY A 100 29.13 2.26 -10.41
N GLY A 101 28.07 1.74 -11.03
CA GLY A 101 27.13 2.49 -11.86
C GLY A 101 26.08 3.22 -11.06
N ARG A 102 26.17 4.56 -10.99
CA ARG A 102 25.10 5.43 -10.49
C ARG A 102 24.24 5.94 -11.65
N GLY A 103 22.94 5.99 -11.47
CA GLY A 103 21.99 6.66 -12.37
C GLY A 103 21.89 6.02 -13.77
N ARG A 104 22.54 6.58 -14.78
CA ARG A 104 22.42 6.15 -16.18
C ARG A 104 22.79 4.67 -16.44
N GLN A 105 23.78 4.12 -15.72
CA GLN A 105 24.14 2.71 -15.86
C GLN A 105 23.05 1.81 -15.25
N GLY A 106 22.48 2.18 -14.10
CA GLY A 106 21.34 1.47 -13.51
C GLY A 106 20.15 1.35 -14.46
N LEU A 107 19.81 2.45 -15.15
CA LEU A 107 18.73 2.44 -16.16
C LEU A 107 19.05 1.55 -17.37
N ARG A 108 20.31 1.47 -17.81
CA ARG A 108 20.73 0.52 -18.88
C ARG A 108 20.55 -0.92 -18.44
N TYR A 109 20.97 -1.26 -17.22
CA TYR A 109 20.79 -2.61 -16.68
C TYR A 109 19.31 -2.95 -16.50
N LEU A 110 18.49 -2.01 -16.03
CA LEU A 110 17.04 -2.19 -15.98
C LEU A 110 16.47 -2.46 -17.38
N GLY A 111 16.90 -1.68 -18.38
CA GLY A 111 16.49 -1.89 -19.78
C GLY A 111 16.86 -3.27 -20.31
N VAL A 112 18.07 -3.76 -20.02
CA VAL A 112 18.50 -5.11 -20.41
C VAL A 112 17.65 -6.18 -19.72
N ALA A 113 17.34 -6.02 -18.42
CA ALA A 113 16.48 -6.94 -17.69
C ALA A 113 15.06 -6.98 -18.26
N VAL A 114 14.48 -5.80 -18.52
CA VAL A 114 13.14 -5.67 -19.11
C VAL A 114 13.10 -6.34 -20.49
N LEU A 115 14.07 -6.04 -21.36
CA LEU A 115 14.16 -6.67 -22.69
C LEU A 115 14.32 -8.19 -22.60
N GLY A 116 15.20 -8.68 -21.72
CA GLY A 116 15.39 -10.12 -21.52
C GLY A 116 14.13 -10.83 -21.06
N LEU A 117 13.40 -10.25 -20.09
CA LEU A 117 12.16 -10.82 -19.59
C LEU A 117 11.02 -10.78 -20.63
N VAL A 118 10.90 -9.69 -21.39
CA VAL A 118 9.86 -9.57 -22.45
C VAL A 118 10.18 -10.48 -23.65
N LEU A 119 11.46 -10.70 -23.98
CA LEU A 119 11.84 -11.65 -25.02
C LEU A 119 11.61 -13.11 -24.59
N TRP A 120 11.77 -13.41 -23.29
CA TRP A 120 11.49 -14.72 -22.73
C TRP A 120 9.98 -15.01 -22.67
N ASP A 121 9.21 -14.06 -22.16
CA ASP A 121 7.75 -14.12 -22.08
C ASP A 121 7.13 -12.77 -22.46
N PRO A 122 6.67 -12.60 -23.73
CA PRO A 122 6.07 -11.36 -24.18
C PRO A 122 4.82 -10.94 -23.40
N TRP A 123 4.07 -11.90 -22.81
CA TRP A 123 2.87 -11.61 -22.06
C TRP A 123 3.15 -10.90 -20.74
N ILE A 124 4.38 -11.01 -20.21
CA ILE A 124 4.77 -10.34 -18.99
C ILE A 124 4.63 -8.80 -19.10
N ALA A 125 4.78 -8.24 -20.30
CA ALA A 125 4.62 -6.81 -20.56
C ALA A 125 3.18 -6.29 -20.27
N ARG A 126 2.19 -7.18 -20.27
CA ARG A 126 0.79 -6.88 -19.93
C ARG A 126 0.48 -7.08 -18.45
N SER A 127 1.41 -7.64 -17.68
CA SER A 127 1.25 -7.84 -16.25
C SER A 127 1.37 -6.51 -15.51
N ILE A 128 0.32 -6.13 -14.80
CA ILE A 128 0.28 -4.93 -13.96
C ILE A 128 1.46 -4.92 -12.97
N GLY A 129 1.71 -6.04 -12.31
CA GLY A 129 2.82 -6.17 -11.36
C GLY A 129 4.19 -5.93 -11.99
N PHE A 130 4.39 -6.34 -13.25
CA PHE A 130 5.61 -6.07 -13.99
C PHE A 130 5.75 -4.57 -14.31
N CYS A 131 4.69 -3.95 -14.82
CA CYS A 131 4.70 -2.52 -15.11
C CYS A 131 4.96 -1.67 -13.87
N LEU A 132 4.35 -2.02 -12.73
CA LEU A 132 4.59 -1.35 -11.45
C LEU A 132 6.04 -1.54 -10.98
N SER A 133 6.59 -2.75 -11.07
CA SER A 133 7.98 -3.04 -10.68
C SER A 133 9.00 -2.29 -11.55
N VAL A 134 8.78 -2.26 -12.87
CA VAL A 134 9.63 -1.49 -13.80
C VAL A 134 9.53 0.00 -13.51
N GLY A 135 8.31 0.52 -13.37
CA GLY A 135 8.06 1.92 -13.04
C GLY A 135 8.72 2.34 -11.73
N ALA A 136 8.52 1.58 -10.65
CA ALA A 136 9.16 1.85 -9.36
C ALA A 136 10.68 1.84 -9.46
N SER A 137 11.27 0.81 -10.09
CA SER A 137 12.71 0.72 -10.28
C SER A 137 13.28 1.87 -11.10
N ALA A 138 12.58 2.28 -12.16
CA ALA A 138 12.96 3.44 -12.97
C ALA A 138 12.92 4.73 -12.14
N GLY A 139 11.87 4.96 -11.37
CA GLY A 139 11.75 6.11 -10.47
C GLY A 139 12.87 6.17 -9.44
N LEU A 140 13.17 5.04 -8.79
CA LEU A 140 14.26 4.93 -7.83
C LEU A 140 15.61 5.28 -8.45
N LEU A 141 15.91 4.72 -9.63
CA LEU A 141 17.19 4.95 -10.32
C LEU A 141 17.31 6.38 -10.86
N TRP A 142 16.20 7.00 -11.23
CA TRP A 142 16.19 8.34 -11.81
C TRP A 142 16.18 9.45 -10.75
N TRP A 143 15.37 9.31 -9.71
CA TRP A 143 15.08 10.40 -8.77
C TRP A 143 15.66 10.19 -7.37
N ALA A 144 15.54 8.98 -6.78
CA ALA A 144 15.76 8.77 -5.36
C ALA A 144 17.15 9.20 -4.90
N GLY A 145 18.21 8.85 -5.64
CA GLY A 145 19.59 9.19 -5.25
C GLY A 145 19.80 10.71 -5.12
N ARG A 146 19.35 11.48 -6.13
CA ARG A 146 19.46 12.94 -6.11
C ARG A 146 18.63 13.56 -4.97
N TRP A 147 17.43 13.05 -4.74
CA TRP A 147 16.57 13.55 -3.68
C TRP A 147 17.14 13.28 -2.29
N THR A 148 17.68 12.05 -2.10
CA THR A 148 18.39 11.71 -0.86
C THR A 148 19.56 12.62 -0.60
N GLU A 149 20.40 12.91 -1.60
CA GLU A 149 21.54 13.82 -1.48
C GLU A 149 21.12 15.25 -1.08
N VAL A 150 20.02 15.74 -1.64
CA VAL A 150 19.50 17.08 -1.31
C VAL A 150 18.90 17.12 0.09
N LEU A 151 18.06 16.13 0.43
CA LEU A 151 17.44 16.03 1.75
C LEU A 151 18.48 15.82 2.86
N ALA A 152 19.54 15.04 2.60
CA ALA A 152 20.60 14.76 3.56
C ALA A 152 21.43 16.00 3.94
N ARG A 153 21.25 17.14 3.26
CA ARG A 153 21.87 18.42 3.64
C ARG A 153 21.31 18.97 4.96
N TRP A 154 20.12 18.53 5.36
CA TRP A 154 19.43 19.02 6.54
C TRP A 154 18.66 17.95 7.33
N LEU A 155 18.53 16.72 6.81
CA LEU A 155 18.00 15.56 7.49
C LEU A 155 19.11 14.52 7.74
N PRO A 156 19.00 13.68 8.78
CA PRO A 156 19.81 12.47 8.89
C PRO A 156 19.64 11.60 7.64
N GLY A 157 20.72 10.94 7.18
CA GLY A 157 20.71 10.17 5.92
C GLY A 157 19.58 9.14 5.84
N TRP A 158 19.32 8.43 6.93
CA TRP A 158 18.24 7.45 7.00
C TRP A 158 16.83 8.08 6.86
N CYS A 159 16.63 9.31 7.37
CA CYS A 159 15.39 10.06 7.17
C CYS A 159 15.26 10.51 5.71
N ALA A 160 16.34 10.98 5.11
CA ALA A 160 16.38 11.40 3.72
C ALA A 160 16.00 10.24 2.79
N GLU A 161 16.54 9.05 3.03
CA GLU A 161 16.18 7.82 2.30
C GLU A 161 14.72 7.41 2.52
N ALA A 162 14.25 7.44 3.78
CA ALA A 162 12.87 7.08 4.13
C ALA A 162 11.82 7.96 3.44
N VAL A 163 12.17 9.18 3.05
CA VAL A 163 11.31 10.09 2.28
C VAL A 163 11.54 9.94 0.77
N ALA A 164 12.80 9.97 0.32
CA ALA A 164 13.12 10.00 -1.09
C ALA A 164 12.73 8.73 -1.84
N VAL A 165 12.97 7.57 -1.22
CA VAL A 165 12.73 6.25 -1.85
C VAL A 165 11.24 5.99 -2.11
N PRO A 166 10.34 6.09 -1.10
CA PRO A 166 8.92 5.88 -1.34
C PRO A 166 8.31 6.93 -2.27
N LEU A 167 8.71 8.19 -2.14
CA LEU A 167 8.21 9.26 -3.01
C LEU A 167 8.57 9.02 -4.49
N ALA A 168 9.81 8.64 -4.77
CA ALA A 168 10.26 8.33 -6.12
C ALA A 168 9.50 7.13 -6.72
N ALA A 169 9.33 6.06 -5.94
CA ALA A 169 8.58 4.89 -6.37
C ALA A 169 7.09 5.25 -6.61
N GLN A 170 6.46 5.97 -5.68
CA GLN A 170 5.06 6.35 -5.78
C GLN A 170 4.79 7.25 -6.99
N LEU A 171 5.57 8.31 -7.21
CA LEU A 171 5.38 9.19 -8.37
C LEU A 171 5.55 8.44 -9.69
N ALA A 172 6.49 7.50 -9.78
CA ALA A 172 6.71 6.71 -10.98
C ALA A 172 5.59 5.69 -11.25
N THR A 173 4.94 5.17 -10.23
CA THR A 173 3.89 4.15 -10.34
C THR A 173 2.48 4.73 -10.32
N GLN A 174 2.29 5.96 -9.80
CA GLN A 174 0.98 6.58 -9.63
C GLN A 174 0.11 6.59 -10.91
N PRO A 175 0.63 6.89 -12.11
CA PRO A 175 -0.19 6.83 -13.32
C PRO A 175 -0.78 5.45 -13.60
N ILE A 176 0.01 4.39 -13.33
CA ILE A 176 -0.43 3.00 -13.50
C ILE A 176 -1.47 2.64 -12.44
N VAL A 177 -1.21 3.02 -11.18
CA VAL A 177 -2.16 2.80 -10.07
C VAL A 177 -3.47 3.51 -10.35
N THR A 178 -3.44 4.77 -10.78
CA THR A 178 -4.65 5.53 -11.12
C THR A 178 -5.43 4.91 -12.27
N ALA A 179 -4.74 4.36 -13.28
CA ALA A 179 -5.39 3.67 -14.39
C ALA A 179 -6.18 2.42 -13.96
N ILE A 180 -5.76 1.77 -12.86
CA ILE A 180 -6.36 0.54 -12.35
C ILE A 180 -7.44 0.83 -11.30
N SER A 181 -7.13 1.72 -10.35
CA SER A 181 -7.97 1.98 -9.18
C SER A 181 -8.96 3.13 -9.37
N GLY A 182 -8.74 4.01 -10.37
CA GLY A 182 -9.49 5.26 -10.48
C GLY A 182 -9.26 6.24 -9.33
N GLN A 183 -8.16 6.09 -8.58
CA GLN A 183 -7.87 6.88 -7.38
C GLN A 183 -6.43 7.36 -7.34
N VAL A 184 -6.22 8.47 -6.64
CA VAL A 184 -4.90 8.97 -6.24
C VAL A 184 -4.83 8.94 -4.73
N SER A 185 -3.94 8.10 -4.18
CA SER A 185 -3.72 8.03 -2.72
C SER A 185 -2.78 9.15 -2.30
N VAL A 186 -3.30 10.13 -1.58
CA VAL A 186 -2.51 11.24 -1.03
C VAL A 186 -1.81 10.82 0.26
N VAL A 187 -2.48 10.01 1.07
CA VAL A 187 -1.91 9.49 2.32
C VAL A 187 -0.80 8.47 2.07
N GLY A 188 -0.80 7.83 0.90
CA GLY A 188 0.17 6.79 0.56
C GLY A 188 1.63 7.24 0.67
N LEU A 189 1.91 8.51 0.37
CA LEU A 189 3.25 9.06 0.53
C LEU A 189 3.72 9.02 2.01
N LEU A 190 2.87 9.51 2.92
CA LEU A 190 3.18 9.53 4.35
C LEU A 190 3.19 8.11 4.93
N ALA A 191 2.21 7.30 4.57
CA ALA A 191 2.11 5.91 5.01
C ALA A 191 3.36 5.11 4.61
N ASN A 192 3.82 5.24 3.36
CA ASN A 192 5.03 4.57 2.87
C ASN A 192 6.31 5.08 3.54
N ALA A 193 6.43 6.38 3.77
CA ALA A 193 7.59 6.95 4.46
C ALA A 193 7.72 6.42 5.90
N VAL A 194 6.59 6.29 6.62
CA VAL A 194 6.55 5.78 7.99
C VAL A 194 6.67 4.25 8.03
N ALA A 195 6.13 3.54 7.03
CA ALA A 195 6.20 2.09 6.91
C ALA A 195 7.62 1.60 6.55
N GLY A 196 8.37 2.36 5.76
CA GLY A 196 9.69 1.97 5.25
C GLY A 196 10.65 1.38 6.29
N PRO A 197 10.88 2.04 7.44
CA PRO A 197 11.75 1.52 8.51
C PRO A 197 11.31 0.17 9.10
N LEU A 198 10.02 -0.16 9.03
CA LEU A 198 9.48 -1.40 9.58
C LEU A 198 9.60 -2.59 8.62
N VAL A 199 9.63 -2.32 7.30
CA VAL A 199 9.67 -3.37 6.27
C VAL A 199 10.96 -4.17 6.32
N GLY A 200 12.12 -3.51 6.50
CA GLY A 200 13.42 -4.18 6.56
C GLY A 200 13.50 -5.23 7.67
N PRO A 201 13.32 -4.86 8.93
CA PRO A 201 13.31 -5.82 10.05
C PRO A 201 12.24 -6.90 9.89
N ALA A 202 11.03 -6.57 9.44
CA ALA A 202 9.97 -7.54 9.19
C ALA A 202 10.40 -8.60 8.18
N THR A 203 10.95 -8.18 7.05
CA THR A 203 11.42 -9.05 5.97
C THR A 203 12.57 -9.94 6.45
N VAL A 204 13.61 -9.34 7.04
CA VAL A 204 14.81 -10.09 7.47
C VAL A 204 14.48 -11.12 8.53
N CYS A 205 13.78 -10.70 9.62
CA CYS A 205 13.41 -11.60 10.70
C CYS A 205 12.43 -12.69 10.23
N GLY A 206 11.50 -12.35 9.33
CA GLY A 206 10.56 -13.29 8.77
C GLY A 206 11.25 -14.39 7.93
N PHE A 207 12.14 -14.01 7.00
CA PHE A 207 12.88 -14.99 6.20
C PHE A 207 13.84 -15.83 7.02
N LEU A 208 14.56 -15.24 7.99
CA LEU A 208 15.43 -15.99 8.89
C LEU A 208 14.62 -16.98 9.73
N GLY A 209 13.46 -16.54 10.24
CA GLY A 209 12.57 -17.39 11.01
C GLY A 209 12.00 -18.53 10.18
N ALA A 210 11.57 -18.25 8.95
CA ALA A 210 11.10 -19.28 8.03
C ALA A 210 12.20 -20.33 7.73
N GLY A 211 13.45 -19.89 7.49
CA GLY A 211 14.57 -20.82 7.31
C GLY A 211 14.89 -21.65 8.55
N VAL A 212 14.87 -21.05 9.74
CA VAL A 212 15.18 -21.72 11.01
C VAL A 212 14.03 -22.62 11.47
N SER A 213 12.79 -22.38 11.04
CA SER A 213 11.63 -23.20 11.43
C SER A 213 11.75 -24.67 11.02
N VAL A 214 12.49 -24.94 9.96
CA VAL A 214 12.81 -26.31 9.50
C VAL A 214 13.65 -27.08 10.53
N LEU A 215 14.47 -26.37 11.33
CA LEU A 215 15.36 -26.95 12.34
C LEU A 215 14.75 -26.90 13.74
N SER A 216 14.12 -25.77 14.08
CA SER A 216 13.59 -25.56 15.43
C SER A 216 12.50 -24.49 15.44
N VAL A 217 11.26 -24.91 15.67
CA VAL A 217 10.10 -24.01 15.79
C VAL A 217 10.24 -23.01 16.95
N PRO A 218 10.70 -23.38 18.16
CA PRO A 218 10.87 -22.42 19.25
C PRO A 218 11.88 -21.32 18.95
N ILE A 219 13.00 -21.65 18.31
CA ILE A 219 14.02 -20.66 17.91
C ILE A 219 13.48 -19.76 16.80
N ALA A 220 12.79 -20.33 15.83
CA ALA A 220 12.13 -19.58 14.76
C ALA A 220 11.12 -18.56 15.32
N ALA A 221 10.30 -18.96 16.28
CA ALA A 221 9.33 -18.08 16.94
C ALA A 221 10.00 -16.86 17.60
N LEU A 222 11.16 -17.07 18.24
CA LEU A 222 11.95 -15.98 18.85
C LEU A 222 12.50 -15.02 17.79
N ILE A 223 12.96 -15.55 16.65
CA ILE A 223 13.49 -14.75 15.53
C ILE A 223 12.37 -13.95 14.85
N VAL A 224 11.17 -14.52 14.70
CA VAL A 224 10.02 -13.88 14.06
C VAL A 224 9.34 -12.85 14.98
N TRP A 225 9.55 -12.92 16.29
CA TRP A 225 8.90 -12.02 17.25
C TRP A 225 9.03 -10.52 16.91
N PRO A 226 10.22 -9.96 16.51
CA PRO A 226 10.33 -8.57 16.06
C PRO A 226 9.55 -8.30 14.77
N ALA A 227 9.47 -9.29 13.85
CA ALA A 227 8.67 -9.14 12.63
C ALA A 227 7.18 -8.96 12.94
N GLY A 228 6.65 -9.65 13.96
CA GLY A 228 5.28 -9.47 14.43
C GLY A 228 4.99 -8.06 14.92
N TRP A 229 5.91 -7.41 15.65
CA TRP A 229 5.77 -6.01 16.04
C TRP A 229 5.81 -5.06 14.85
N CYS A 230 6.69 -5.31 13.89
CA CYS A 230 6.74 -4.52 12.64
C CYS A 230 5.43 -4.67 11.84
N ALA A 231 4.91 -5.89 11.72
CA ALA A 231 3.64 -6.18 11.07
C ALA A 231 2.47 -5.45 11.75
N GLN A 232 2.41 -5.49 13.07
CA GLN A 232 1.40 -4.74 13.84
C GLN A 232 1.54 -3.23 13.62
N GLY A 233 2.76 -2.70 13.56
CA GLY A 233 3.03 -1.30 13.24
C GLY A 233 2.53 -0.92 11.86
N LEU A 234 2.76 -1.76 10.85
CA LEU A 234 2.25 -1.56 9.48
C LEU A 234 0.71 -1.58 9.43
N ALA A 235 0.07 -2.51 10.15
CA ALA A 235 -1.38 -2.53 10.27
C ALA A 235 -1.94 -1.27 10.95
N TRP A 236 -1.23 -0.74 11.96
CA TRP A 236 -1.60 0.53 12.60
C TRP A 236 -1.46 1.72 11.65
N ILE A 237 -0.39 1.78 10.87
CA ILE A 237 -0.19 2.83 9.85
C ILE A 237 -1.34 2.80 8.83
N ALA A 238 -1.73 1.60 8.37
CA ALA A 238 -2.85 1.45 7.45
C ALA A 238 -4.17 1.91 8.06
N ARG A 239 -4.47 1.51 9.30
CA ARG A 239 -5.70 1.93 10.02
C ARG A 239 -5.76 3.44 10.24
N LEU A 240 -4.65 4.05 10.67
CA LEU A 240 -4.58 5.49 10.89
C LEU A 240 -4.67 6.27 9.57
N GLY A 241 -4.00 5.79 8.54
CA GLY A 241 -4.02 6.41 7.22
C GLY A 241 -5.40 6.35 6.56
N ASP A 242 -6.08 5.21 6.66
CA ASP A 242 -7.43 5.01 6.14
C ASP A 242 -8.47 5.87 6.88
N ALA A 243 -8.27 6.11 8.17
CA ALA A 243 -9.15 6.97 8.97
C ALA A 243 -9.05 8.46 8.61
N LEU A 244 -8.07 8.88 7.80
CA LEU A 244 -7.94 10.28 7.38
C LEU A 244 -8.95 10.59 6.27
N PRO A 245 -9.73 11.68 6.40
CA PRO A 245 -10.80 12.01 5.45
C PRO A 245 -10.36 12.24 4.01
N GLY A 246 -9.10 12.61 3.81
CA GLY A 246 -8.48 12.86 2.51
C GLY A 246 -7.53 11.75 2.05
N ALA A 247 -7.66 10.53 2.58
CA ALA A 247 -6.71 9.44 2.33
C ALA A 247 -6.54 9.13 0.84
N SER A 248 -7.63 9.10 0.09
CA SER A 248 -7.61 8.95 -1.36
C SER A 248 -8.61 9.90 -2.03
N THR A 249 -8.33 10.24 -3.28
CA THR A 249 -9.21 11.08 -4.09
C THR A 249 -9.57 10.35 -5.37
N ALA A 250 -10.86 10.28 -5.69
CA ALA A 250 -11.31 9.72 -6.96
C ALA A 250 -10.74 10.54 -8.12
N TRP A 251 -10.22 9.86 -9.13
CA TRP A 251 -9.64 10.48 -10.31
C TRP A 251 -10.09 9.77 -11.57
N PRO A 252 -10.47 10.50 -12.64
CA PRO A 252 -10.92 9.87 -13.87
C PRO A 252 -9.86 8.96 -14.49
N ALA A 253 -10.15 7.66 -14.61
CA ALA A 253 -9.29 6.68 -15.27
C ALA A 253 -9.39 6.76 -16.82
N THR A 254 -9.74 7.92 -17.36
CA THR A 254 -9.74 8.18 -18.80
C THR A 254 -8.32 8.40 -19.32
N PRO A 255 -8.04 8.17 -20.62
CA PRO A 255 -6.69 8.40 -21.17
C PRO A 255 -6.14 9.80 -20.87
N TRP A 256 -6.97 10.83 -20.92
CA TRP A 256 -6.59 12.21 -20.60
C TRP A 256 -6.34 12.41 -19.09
N GLY A 257 -7.16 11.80 -18.24
CA GLY A 257 -6.97 11.84 -16.80
C GLY A 257 -5.64 11.18 -16.39
N ILE A 258 -5.34 10.02 -16.98
CA ILE A 258 -4.06 9.31 -16.75
C ILE A 258 -2.88 10.13 -17.29
N ALA A 259 -2.99 10.71 -18.48
CA ALA A 259 -1.96 11.57 -19.06
C ALA A 259 -1.67 12.79 -18.16
N LEU A 260 -2.71 13.40 -17.60
CA LEU A 260 -2.57 14.54 -16.68
C LEU A 260 -1.85 14.13 -15.37
N VAL A 261 -2.22 12.98 -14.77
CA VAL A 261 -1.50 12.44 -13.59
C VAL A 261 -0.05 12.15 -13.94
N ALA A 262 0.23 11.54 -15.10
CA ALA A 262 1.59 11.24 -15.53
C ALA A 262 2.42 12.53 -15.69
N ALA A 263 1.85 13.55 -16.37
CA ALA A 263 2.50 14.84 -16.52
C ALA A 263 2.75 15.54 -15.17
N ALA A 264 1.77 15.49 -14.27
CA ALA A 264 1.91 16.05 -12.91
C ALA A 264 3.01 15.31 -12.12
N CYS A 265 3.05 13.98 -12.14
CA CYS A 265 4.07 13.20 -11.47
C CYS A 265 5.48 13.48 -12.04
N LEU A 266 5.63 13.56 -13.35
CA LEU A 266 6.90 13.92 -13.99
C LEU A 266 7.35 15.33 -13.61
N LEU A 267 6.43 16.30 -13.62
CA LEU A 267 6.72 17.68 -13.23
C LEU A 267 7.12 17.76 -11.76
N LEU A 268 6.36 17.11 -10.87
CA LEU A 268 6.69 17.03 -9.45
C LEU A 268 8.03 16.35 -9.23
N GLY A 269 8.31 15.25 -9.93
CA GLY A 269 9.60 14.55 -9.88
C GLY A 269 10.78 15.43 -10.28
N TYR A 270 10.58 16.28 -11.28
CA TYR A 270 11.59 17.24 -11.75
C TYR A 270 11.77 18.42 -10.77
N LEU A 271 10.67 18.93 -10.20
CA LEU A 271 10.68 20.08 -9.30
C LEU A 271 11.04 19.71 -7.84
N ALA A 272 10.89 18.45 -7.45
CA ALA A 272 11.14 18.00 -6.08
C ALA A 272 12.51 18.44 -5.50
N PRO A 273 13.65 18.38 -6.23
CA PRO A 273 14.92 18.88 -5.71
C PRO A 273 14.89 20.35 -5.34
N LEU A 274 14.22 21.20 -6.13
CA LEU A 274 14.09 22.63 -5.85
C LEU A 274 13.30 22.89 -4.57
N LEU A 275 12.28 22.08 -4.30
CA LEU A 275 11.53 22.09 -3.06
C LEU A 275 12.41 21.65 -1.88
N PHE A 276 13.13 20.54 -2.05
CA PHE A 276 13.94 19.93 -0.99
C PHE A 276 15.18 20.76 -0.62
N GLU A 277 15.68 21.57 -1.51
CA GLU A 277 16.77 22.52 -1.21
C GLU A 277 16.36 23.56 -0.17
N ARG A 278 15.07 23.89 -0.09
CA ARG A 278 14.53 24.90 0.82
C ARG A 278 13.79 24.23 1.98
N ARG A 279 14.52 23.92 3.07
CA ARG A 279 13.97 23.22 4.25
C ARG A 279 12.63 23.79 4.74
N TRP A 280 12.49 25.10 4.79
CA TRP A 280 11.26 25.76 5.25
C TRP A 280 10.08 25.53 4.30
N LEU A 281 10.35 25.52 3.01
CA LEU A 281 9.31 25.23 2.01
C LEU A 281 8.89 23.76 2.08
N SER A 282 9.84 22.83 2.24
CA SER A 282 9.55 21.41 2.43
C SER A 282 8.69 21.17 3.68
N VAL A 283 9.05 21.80 4.79
CA VAL A 283 8.27 21.70 6.05
C VAL A 283 6.88 22.33 5.87
N ALA A 284 6.79 23.51 5.23
CA ALA A 284 5.50 24.15 4.98
C ALA A 284 4.58 23.26 4.10
N VAL A 285 5.12 22.67 3.03
CA VAL A 285 4.36 21.75 2.16
C VAL A 285 3.93 20.51 2.94
N ALA A 286 4.79 19.92 3.77
CA ALA A 286 4.45 18.79 4.62
C ALA A 286 3.31 19.15 5.60
N ILE A 287 3.38 20.30 6.25
CA ILE A 287 2.32 20.79 7.15
C ILE A 287 1.01 20.99 6.38
N VAL A 288 1.05 21.66 5.21
CA VAL A 288 -0.14 21.89 4.39
C VAL A 288 -0.76 20.55 3.96
N LEU A 289 0.08 19.57 3.58
CA LEU A 289 -0.39 18.24 3.21
C LEU A 289 -1.08 17.54 4.41
N VAL A 290 -0.46 17.55 5.59
CA VAL A 290 -1.05 16.96 6.81
C VAL A 290 -2.35 17.66 7.16
N LEU A 291 -2.41 18.99 7.10
CA LEU A 291 -3.63 19.75 7.38
C LEU A 291 -4.72 19.48 6.32
N ALA A 292 -4.36 19.34 5.06
CA ALA A 292 -5.29 18.98 3.99
C ALA A 292 -5.87 17.58 4.18
N LEU A 293 -5.04 16.62 4.59
CA LEU A 293 -5.47 15.25 4.90
C LEU A 293 -6.36 15.18 6.16
N ALA A 294 -6.10 16.02 7.14
CA ALA A 294 -6.89 16.09 8.38
C ALA A 294 -8.23 16.81 8.19
N ARG A 295 -8.42 17.57 7.11
CA ARG A 295 -9.69 18.24 6.84
C ARG A 295 -10.70 17.23 6.32
N THR A 296 -11.84 17.10 7.03
CA THR A 296 -13.02 16.47 6.46
C THR A 296 -13.54 17.36 5.33
N PRO A 297 -13.59 16.89 4.07
CA PRO A 297 -14.32 17.63 3.06
C PRO A 297 -15.80 17.63 3.47
N VAL A 298 -16.28 18.75 3.98
CA VAL A 298 -17.72 18.96 4.14
C VAL A 298 -18.23 19.30 2.73
N PRO A 299 -19.00 18.43 2.09
CA PRO A 299 -19.58 18.76 0.79
C PRO A 299 -20.46 19.99 0.98
N VAL A 300 -20.14 21.07 0.29
CA VAL A 300 -20.94 22.30 0.33
C VAL A 300 -22.35 21.95 -0.14
N GLY A 301 -23.36 22.15 0.73
CA GLY A 301 -24.76 21.84 0.41
C GLY A 301 -25.17 20.37 0.60
N TRP A 302 -24.39 19.59 1.37
CA TRP A 302 -24.79 18.24 1.77
C TRP A 302 -25.49 18.22 3.15
N PRO A 303 -26.60 17.48 3.30
CA PRO A 303 -27.37 16.85 2.23
C PRO A 303 -28.18 17.90 1.43
N PRO A 304 -28.46 17.64 0.11
CA PRO A 304 -29.35 18.52 -0.65
C PRO A 304 -30.71 18.60 0.03
N ALA A 305 -31.31 19.79 0.09
CA ALA A 305 -32.62 19.99 0.78
C ALA A 305 -33.73 19.05 0.26
N ALA A 306 -33.65 18.65 -1.02
CA ALA A 306 -34.65 17.81 -1.67
C ALA A 306 -34.06 16.42 -2.06
N TRP A 307 -33.21 15.81 -1.23
CA TRP A 307 -32.73 14.47 -1.48
C TRP A 307 -33.89 13.45 -1.48
N SER A 308 -33.83 12.47 -2.38
CA SER A 308 -34.82 11.38 -2.46
C SER A 308 -34.20 10.02 -2.16
N VAL A 309 -33.01 9.78 -2.68
CA VAL A 309 -32.24 8.55 -2.47
C VAL A 309 -30.78 8.93 -2.21
N VAL A 310 -30.17 8.28 -1.24
CA VAL A 310 -28.77 8.47 -0.87
C VAL A 310 -28.13 7.11 -0.69
N SER A 311 -27.00 6.86 -1.36
CA SER A 311 -26.10 5.76 -1.02
C SER A 311 -25.13 6.28 0.05
N CYS A 312 -25.15 5.68 1.23
CA CYS A 312 -24.23 6.01 2.31
C CYS A 312 -22.85 5.42 2.06
N ASP A 313 -21.83 6.19 2.36
CA ASP A 313 -20.46 5.67 2.38
C ASP A 313 -20.26 4.85 3.67
N VAL A 314 -20.45 3.55 3.54
CA VAL A 314 -20.34 2.58 4.64
C VAL A 314 -19.12 1.68 4.49
N GLY A 315 -18.22 2.00 3.55
CA GLY A 315 -17.03 1.20 3.21
C GLY A 315 -17.36 0.10 2.19
N GLN A 316 -16.77 -1.07 2.38
CA GLN A 316 -17.04 -2.22 1.51
C GLN A 316 -18.39 -2.84 1.93
N GLY A 317 -19.45 -2.49 1.21
CA GLY A 317 -20.80 -2.92 1.43
C GLY A 317 -21.80 -1.88 0.96
N ASP A 318 -23.07 -2.18 1.09
CA ASP A 318 -24.16 -1.32 0.62
C ASP A 318 -24.99 -0.79 1.78
N ALA A 319 -25.38 0.48 1.67
CA ALA A 319 -26.41 1.08 2.49
C ALA A 319 -27.11 2.19 1.71
N THR A 320 -28.33 1.94 1.28
CA THR A 320 -29.13 2.89 0.53
C THR A 320 -30.27 3.42 1.38
N VAL A 321 -30.38 4.73 1.46
CA VAL A 321 -31.41 5.43 2.26
C VAL A 321 -32.38 6.11 1.30
N ILE A 322 -33.66 5.76 1.39
CA ILE A 322 -34.73 6.26 0.54
C ILE A 322 -35.67 7.10 1.40
N ARG A 323 -35.84 8.37 1.07
CA ARG A 323 -36.67 9.29 1.84
C ARG A 323 -38.15 8.85 1.82
N ALA A 324 -38.72 8.67 2.97
CA ALA A 324 -40.13 8.29 3.14
C ALA A 324 -41.01 9.40 3.77
N GLY A 325 -40.37 10.53 4.16
CA GLY A 325 -41.08 11.67 4.76
C GLY A 325 -40.12 12.62 5.49
N PRO A 326 -40.66 13.62 6.20
CA PRO A 326 -39.86 14.48 7.06
C PRO A 326 -39.17 13.63 8.15
N ARG A 327 -37.83 13.63 8.19
CA ARG A 327 -37.04 12.86 9.15
C ARG A 327 -37.28 11.33 9.12
N SER A 328 -37.86 10.81 8.04
CA SER A 328 -38.22 9.40 7.88
C SER A 328 -37.65 8.85 6.58
N ALA A 329 -37.05 7.64 6.64
CA ALA A 329 -36.48 6.99 5.48
C ALA A 329 -36.53 5.45 5.59
N VAL A 330 -36.64 4.79 4.45
CA VAL A 330 -36.42 3.36 4.31
C VAL A 330 -34.91 3.12 4.13
N VAL A 331 -34.38 2.12 4.80
CA VAL A 331 -32.98 1.72 4.68
C VAL A 331 -32.89 0.36 3.98
N VAL A 332 -32.15 0.28 2.90
CA VAL A 332 -31.85 -0.95 2.17
C VAL A 332 -30.39 -1.27 2.39
N ASP A 333 -30.12 -2.36 3.06
CA ASP A 333 -28.85 -2.79 3.62
C ASP A 333 -28.24 -1.78 4.62
N ALA A 334 -27.37 -2.26 5.49
CA ALA A 334 -26.86 -1.49 6.61
C ALA A 334 -25.33 -1.31 6.58
N GLY A 335 -24.65 -1.92 5.62
CA GLY A 335 -23.21 -1.91 5.53
C GLY A 335 -22.50 -2.72 6.63
N PRO A 336 -21.16 -2.74 6.61
CA PRO A 336 -20.37 -3.47 7.59
C PRO A 336 -20.15 -2.71 8.90
N GLU A 337 -20.16 -1.36 8.87
CA GLU A 337 -19.80 -0.52 10.01
C GLU A 337 -20.98 0.30 10.55
N PRO A 338 -21.45 0.03 11.80
CA PRO A 338 -22.54 0.79 12.41
C PRO A 338 -22.29 2.29 12.48
N ARG A 339 -21.06 2.72 12.75
CA ARG A 339 -20.70 4.14 12.88
C ARG A 339 -20.81 4.90 11.55
N ALA A 340 -20.53 4.25 10.44
CA ALA A 340 -20.62 4.86 9.12
C ALA A 340 -22.08 5.10 8.73
N LEU A 341 -22.94 4.11 8.88
CA LEU A 341 -24.38 4.25 8.66
C LEU A 341 -25.02 5.27 9.63
N ALA A 342 -24.65 5.22 10.92
CA ALA A 342 -25.16 6.18 11.91
C ALA A 342 -24.86 7.63 11.50
N ARG A 343 -23.62 7.93 11.12
CA ARG A 343 -23.21 9.26 10.64
C ARG A 343 -24.00 9.71 9.42
N CYS A 344 -24.21 8.82 8.45
CA CYS A 344 -24.99 9.12 7.26
C CYS A 344 -26.45 9.49 7.63
N LEU A 345 -27.10 8.67 8.44
CA LEU A 345 -28.47 8.91 8.89
C LEU A 345 -28.61 10.20 9.74
N ASP A 346 -27.59 10.52 10.56
CA ASP A 346 -27.55 11.77 11.34
C ASP A 346 -27.41 12.99 10.40
N GLN A 347 -26.56 12.93 9.42
CA GLN A 347 -26.40 13.99 8.42
C GLN A 347 -27.68 14.20 7.59
N LEU A 348 -28.41 13.12 7.29
CA LEU A 348 -29.68 13.17 6.58
C LEU A 348 -30.86 13.60 7.47
N GLY A 349 -30.64 13.70 8.79
CA GLY A 349 -31.67 14.04 9.76
C GLY A 349 -32.76 12.98 9.92
N VAL A 350 -32.42 11.70 9.76
CA VAL A 350 -33.37 10.57 9.82
C VAL A 350 -33.46 10.05 11.25
N ASP A 351 -34.65 10.15 11.84
CA ASP A 351 -34.97 9.65 13.20
C ASP A 351 -35.87 8.40 13.15
N THR A 352 -36.62 8.25 12.07
CA THR A 352 -37.60 7.17 11.93
C THR A 352 -37.25 6.33 10.69
N VAL A 353 -37.22 5.03 10.89
CA VAL A 353 -36.95 4.06 9.81
C VAL A 353 -38.12 3.08 9.77
N PRO A 354 -39.20 3.39 9.01
CA PRO A 354 -40.39 2.54 8.95
C PRO A 354 -40.09 1.14 8.39
N LEU A 355 -39.07 1.01 7.56
CA LEU A 355 -38.69 -0.26 6.93
C LEU A 355 -37.19 -0.35 6.77
N VAL A 356 -36.62 -1.47 7.17
CA VAL A 356 -35.28 -1.92 6.82
C VAL A 356 -35.40 -3.15 5.92
N VAL A 357 -34.76 -3.13 4.79
CA VAL A 357 -34.69 -4.28 3.86
C VAL A 357 -33.26 -4.77 3.83
N LEU A 358 -33.01 -6.01 4.23
CA LEU A 358 -31.72 -6.64 4.06
C LEU A 358 -31.79 -7.55 2.83
N THR A 359 -30.99 -7.25 1.82
CA THR A 359 -30.93 -8.05 0.59
C THR A 359 -30.44 -9.46 0.89
N HIS A 360 -29.46 -9.57 1.81
CA HIS A 360 -28.96 -10.83 2.36
C HIS A 360 -28.21 -10.58 3.68
N LEU A 361 -27.89 -11.66 4.42
CA LEU A 361 -27.35 -11.56 5.78
C LEU A 361 -25.83 -11.64 5.86
N HIS A 362 -25.11 -11.24 4.81
CA HIS A 362 -23.66 -11.13 4.89
C HIS A 362 -23.23 -9.90 5.73
N ALA A 363 -22.02 -9.96 6.27
CA ALA A 363 -21.49 -8.96 7.17
C ALA A 363 -21.46 -7.54 6.57
N ASP A 364 -21.19 -7.44 5.28
CA ASP A 364 -21.11 -6.20 4.51
C ASP A 364 -22.46 -5.53 4.22
N HIS A 365 -23.59 -6.23 4.53
CA HIS A 365 -24.96 -5.73 4.39
C HIS A 365 -25.72 -5.64 5.72
N ALA A 366 -25.34 -6.43 6.73
CA ALA A 366 -26.13 -6.57 7.96
C ALA A 366 -25.44 -6.08 9.24
N ASN A 367 -24.11 -6.05 9.31
CA ASN A 367 -23.36 -5.71 10.53
C ASN A 367 -23.59 -4.26 10.99
N GLY A 368 -24.04 -3.38 10.10
CA GLY A 368 -24.35 -2.00 10.40
C GLY A 368 -25.69 -1.80 11.14
N LEU A 369 -26.52 -2.82 11.29
CA LEU A 369 -27.84 -2.71 11.98
C LEU A 369 -27.80 -2.03 13.37
N PRO A 370 -26.78 -2.21 14.21
CA PRO A 370 -26.68 -1.47 15.47
C PRO A 370 -26.70 0.07 15.33
N ALA A 371 -26.42 0.62 14.14
CA ALA A 371 -26.58 2.04 13.83
C ALA A 371 -27.99 2.56 13.98
N LEU A 372 -28.97 1.66 13.93
CA LEU A 372 -30.39 1.99 14.08
C LEU A 372 -30.85 2.04 15.56
N ALA A 373 -29.97 1.65 16.49
CA ALA A 373 -30.24 1.78 17.91
C ALA A 373 -30.54 3.25 18.29
N GLY A 374 -31.65 3.50 18.96
CA GLY A 374 -32.10 4.86 19.28
C GLY A 374 -32.99 5.51 18.21
N ARG A 375 -33.16 4.93 17.04
CA ARG A 375 -34.16 5.33 16.02
C ARG A 375 -35.41 4.49 16.11
N ARG A 376 -36.54 5.03 15.63
CA ARG A 376 -37.80 4.27 15.58
C ARG A 376 -37.81 3.38 14.35
N VAL A 377 -37.52 2.10 14.56
CA VAL A 377 -37.61 1.08 13.49
C VAL A 377 -38.94 0.34 13.64
N SER A 378 -39.74 0.27 12.56
CA SER A 378 -41.03 -0.41 12.58
C SER A 378 -40.98 -1.85 12.08
N LEU A 379 -40.21 -2.09 11.00
CA LEU A 379 -40.17 -3.41 10.36
C LEU A 379 -38.76 -3.65 9.79
N VAL A 380 -38.28 -4.86 9.99
CA VAL A 380 -37.06 -5.35 9.32
C VAL A 380 -37.43 -6.58 8.48
N VAL A 381 -37.12 -6.52 7.19
CA VAL A 381 -37.37 -7.61 6.22
C VAL A 381 -36.07 -8.09 5.66
N THR A 382 -35.92 -9.40 5.56
CA THR A 382 -34.76 -10.01 4.92
C THR A 382 -35.21 -10.98 3.82
N SER A 383 -34.41 -11.14 2.78
CA SER A 383 -34.66 -12.17 1.79
C SER A 383 -34.54 -13.55 2.44
N GLY A 384 -35.51 -14.40 2.23
CA GLY A 384 -35.53 -15.78 2.75
C GLY A 384 -34.60 -16.74 2.00
N VAL A 385 -33.68 -16.26 1.19
CA VAL A 385 -32.73 -17.10 0.46
C VAL A 385 -31.62 -17.48 1.41
N ARG A 386 -31.51 -18.78 1.67
CA ARG A 386 -30.42 -19.40 2.44
C ARG A 386 -29.15 -19.52 1.62
#